data_9a07810113678bac1cc2506e9fa97931
#
_entry.id   9a07810113678bac1cc2506e9fa97931
#
_cell.length_a   1.000
_cell.length_b   1.000
_cell.length_c   1.000
_cell.angle_alpha   90.00
_cell.angle_beta   90.00
_cell.angle_gamma   90.00
#
_symmetry.space_group_name_H-M   'P 1'
#
loop_
_entity.id
_entity.type
_entity.pdbx_description
1 polymer ?
#
loop_
_entity_poly.entity_id
_entity_poly.type
_entity_poly.pdbx_seq_one_letter_code
_entity_poly.pdbx_strand_id
1 'polypeptide(L)'
;GTVVAATSEPNRVVTNGMSQYSRNERNANAGIVVGITPEDYPGGPLAGLDFQRALESKAYELGGSTYEAPGQLVGDFLAGKASTEFGAVIPSYKPGVHLTDLAESLPAYAIEAIREAIPAFEKQIKGFSMKDAVLTGVETRTSSPLRITRGANFQSLNVKGLYPAG
;
A
#
# COMPACT_ATOMS: atom_id res chain seq x y z
N GLY A 1 -16.00 -1.76 4.18
CA GLY A 1 -14.85 -0.90 3.86
C GLY A 1 -14.60 -0.80 2.36
N THR A 2 -13.89 0.22 1.95
CA THR A 2 -13.60 0.50 0.54
C THR A 2 -12.11 0.76 0.39
N VAL A 3 -11.48 0.14 -0.61
CA VAL A 3 -10.13 0.52 -1.04
C VAL A 3 -10.28 1.65 -2.06
N VAL A 4 -9.54 2.74 -1.85
CA VAL A 4 -9.63 3.96 -2.65
C VAL A 4 -8.25 4.37 -3.17
N ALA A 5 -8.24 5.19 -4.24
CA ALA A 5 -7.02 5.79 -4.75
C ALA A 5 -6.56 6.93 -3.83
N ALA A 6 -5.26 6.94 -3.53
CA ALA A 6 -4.57 8.01 -2.81
C ALA A 6 -3.40 8.59 -3.63
N THR A 7 -3.40 8.33 -4.93
CA THR A 7 -2.39 8.82 -5.88
C THR A 7 -2.40 10.34 -5.95
N SER A 8 -1.23 10.95 -5.86
CA SER A 8 -1.05 12.41 -5.92
C SER A 8 0.00 12.87 -6.92
N GLU A 9 0.69 11.95 -7.59
CA GLU A 9 1.70 12.24 -8.60
C GLU A 9 1.44 11.47 -9.91
N PRO A 10 1.75 12.02 -11.07
CA PRO A 10 1.56 11.35 -12.36
C PRO A 10 2.32 10.01 -12.44
N ASN A 11 1.72 9.03 -13.13
CA ASN A 11 2.31 7.70 -13.38
C ASN A 11 2.70 6.94 -12.11
N ARG A 12 1.89 7.08 -11.06
CA ARG A 12 2.03 6.38 -9.80
C ARG A 12 0.69 5.86 -9.32
N VAL A 13 0.70 4.80 -8.55
CA VAL A 13 -0.50 4.25 -7.90
C VAL A 13 -0.24 4.12 -6.41
N VAL A 14 -1.15 4.68 -5.63
CA VAL A 14 -1.20 4.54 -4.18
C VAL A 14 -2.62 4.19 -3.78
N THR A 15 -2.76 3.21 -2.92
CA THR A 15 -4.06 2.80 -2.37
C THR A 15 -4.19 3.20 -0.91
N ASN A 16 -5.41 3.34 -0.44
CA ASN A 16 -5.73 3.51 0.97
C ASN A 16 -7.05 2.80 1.30
N GLY A 17 -7.23 2.41 2.55
CA GLY A 17 -8.47 1.84 3.05
C GLY A 17 -9.35 2.89 3.72
N MET A 18 -10.65 2.85 3.43
CA MET A 18 -11.64 3.76 4.00
C MET A 18 -12.77 3.00 4.65
N SER A 19 -13.25 3.52 5.78
CA SER A 19 -14.50 3.09 6.41
C SER A 19 -15.61 4.08 6.09
N GLN A 20 -16.66 3.60 5.44
CA GLN A 20 -17.85 4.42 5.18
C GLN A 20 -18.60 4.72 6.49
N TYR A 21 -19.27 5.84 6.55
CA TYR A 21 -20.07 6.20 7.71
C TYR A 21 -21.15 5.16 8.05
N SER A 22 -21.82 4.65 7.01
CA SER A 22 -22.85 3.61 7.14
C SER A 22 -22.34 2.26 7.60
N ARG A 23 -21.04 1.98 7.39
CA ARG A 23 -20.37 0.70 7.71
C ARG A 23 -21.03 -0.55 7.14
N ASN A 24 -21.78 -0.42 6.05
CA ASN A 24 -22.53 -1.50 5.41
C ASN A 24 -22.08 -1.79 3.97
N GLU A 25 -20.82 -1.44 3.64
CA GLU A 25 -20.24 -1.81 2.36
C GLU A 25 -20.11 -3.32 2.20
N ARG A 26 -20.12 -3.78 0.95
CA ARG A 26 -20.02 -5.20 0.61
C ARG A 26 -18.78 -5.87 1.19
N ASN A 27 -17.63 -5.18 1.16
CA ASN A 27 -16.34 -5.73 1.59
C ASN A 27 -15.91 -5.11 2.92
N ALA A 28 -15.15 -5.87 3.71
CA ALA A 28 -14.24 -5.33 4.70
C ALA A 28 -12.88 -5.05 4.04
N ASN A 29 -12.05 -4.21 4.66
CA ASN A 29 -10.67 -3.99 4.25
C ASN A 29 -9.76 -3.85 5.47
N ALA A 30 -8.49 -4.16 5.26
CA ALA A 30 -7.43 -3.97 6.24
C ALA A 30 -6.16 -3.50 5.51
N GLY A 31 -5.37 -2.64 6.14
CA GLY A 31 -4.02 -2.33 5.71
C GLY A 31 -3.06 -3.40 6.23
N ILE A 32 -2.31 -4.02 5.33
CA ILE A 32 -1.19 -4.91 5.69
C ILE A 32 0.08 -4.14 5.36
N VAL A 33 0.84 -3.79 6.37
CA VAL A 33 2.03 -2.95 6.21
C VAL A 33 3.25 -3.61 6.86
N VAL A 34 4.42 -3.34 6.29
CA VAL A 34 5.71 -3.75 6.83
C VAL A 34 6.46 -2.49 7.24
N GLY A 35 7.05 -2.49 8.43
CA GLY A 35 7.85 -1.36 8.91
C GLY A 35 9.07 -1.16 8.03
N ILE A 36 9.24 0.06 7.53
CA ILE A 36 10.39 0.50 6.74
C ILE A 36 11.19 1.50 7.56
N THR A 37 12.48 1.36 7.57
CA THR A 37 13.41 2.21 8.32
C THR A 37 14.41 2.89 7.37
N PRO A 38 15.13 3.93 7.81
CA PRO A 38 16.17 4.56 7.00
C PRO A 38 17.28 3.60 6.53
N GLU A 39 17.43 2.44 7.15
CA GLU A 39 18.38 1.39 6.76
C GLU A 39 17.96 0.71 5.44
N ASP A 40 16.66 0.71 5.14
CA ASP A 40 16.11 0.11 3.91
C ASP A 40 16.33 1.00 2.66
N TYR A 41 16.62 2.29 2.85
CA TYR A 41 16.88 3.26 1.79
C TYR A 41 18.09 4.13 2.10
N PRO A 42 19.31 3.55 2.14
CA PRO A 42 20.51 4.31 2.46
C PRO A 42 20.72 5.48 1.48
N GLY A 43 21.16 6.62 2.00
CA GLY A 43 21.40 7.81 1.18
C GLY A 43 21.20 9.12 1.91
N GLY A 44 20.96 10.18 1.15
CA GLY A 44 20.72 11.50 1.69
C GLY A 44 19.31 11.70 2.25
N PRO A 45 18.97 12.90 2.75
CA PRO A 45 17.69 13.20 3.38
C PRO A 45 16.44 12.90 2.53
N LEU A 46 16.59 12.86 1.21
CA LEU A 46 15.48 12.58 0.28
C LEU A 46 15.37 11.13 -0.16
N ALA A 47 16.31 10.26 0.23
CA ALA A 47 16.36 8.87 -0.22
C ALA A 47 15.06 8.09 0.07
N GLY A 48 14.42 8.33 1.22
CA GLY A 48 13.14 7.72 1.55
C GLY A 48 12.00 8.15 0.62
N LEU A 49 12.01 9.39 0.14
CA LEU A 49 11.06 9.87 -0.84
C LEU A 49 11.25 9.19 -2.21
N ASP A 50 12.50 9.05 -2.64
CA ASP A 50 12.82 8.39 -3.90
C ASP A 50 12.47 6.90 -3.84
N PHE A 51 12.72 6.25 -2.71
CA PHE A 51 12.31 4.87 -2.45
C PHE A 51 10.78 4.71 -2.53
N GLN A 52 10.02 5.55 -1.83
CA GLN A 52 8.55 5.54 -1.87
C GLN A 52 8.04 5.73 -3.31
N ARG A 53 8.58 6.70 -4.03
CA ARG A 53 8.21 7.00 -5.42
C ARG A 53 8.50 5.85 -6.37
N ALA A 54 9.60 5.13 -6.16
CA ALA A 54 9.94 3.95 -6.96
C ALA A 54 8.89 2.85 -6.80
N LEU A 55 8.44 2.58 -5.57
CA LEU A 55 7.39 1.59 -5.29
C LEU A 55 6.06 2.00 -5.94
N GLU A 56 5.69 3.27 -5.85
CA GLU A 56 4.46 3.80 -6.44
C GLU A 56 4.46 3.76 -7.97
N SER A 57 5.61 4.03 -8.59
CA SER A 57 5.80 3.92 -10.05
C SER A 57 5.74 2.45 -10.49
N LYS A 58 6.37 1.55 -9.74
CA LYS A 58 6.30 0.11 -10.01
C LYS A 58 4.86 -0.41 -9.89
N ALA A 59 4.10 0.07 -8.92
CA ALA A 59 2.68 -0.27 -8.79
C ALA A 59 1.86 0.21 -10.00
N TYR A 60 2.14 1.39 -10.54
CA TYR A 60 1.52 1.89 -11.76
C TYR A 60 1.81 0.98 -12.97
N GLU A 61 3.08 0.58 -13.16
CA GLU A 61 3.49 -0.34 -14.22
C GLU A 61 2.79 -1.71 -14.10
N LEU A 62 2.83 -2.31 -12.90
CA LEU A 62 2.18 -3.58 -12.61
C LEU A 62 0.65 -3.53 -12.77
N GLY A 63 0.04 -2.36 -12.55
CA GLY A 63 -1.36 -2.09 -12.79
C GLY A 63 -1.72 -1.84 -14.26
N GLY A 64 -0.78 -2.05 -15.19
CA GLY A 64 -1.01 -1.90 -16.63
C GLY A 64 -0.91 -0.47 -17.15
N SER A 65 -0.35 0.44 -16.37
CA SER A 65 -0.14 1.87 -16.74
C SER A 65 -1.44 2.63 -17.08
N THR A 66 -2.54 2.23 -16.48
CA THR A 66 -3.89 2.80 -16.68
C THR A 66 -4.49 3.41 -15.42
N TYR A 67 -3.68 3.55 -14.34
CA TYR A 67 -4.13 3.88 -12.97
C TYR A 67 -5.03 2.82 -12.31
N GLU A 68 -5.22 1.66 -12.92
CA GLU A 68 -5.67 0.49 -12.19
C GLU A 68 -4.62 0.08 -11.17
N ALA A 69 -5.05 -0.36 -10.00
CA ALA A 69 -4.12 -0.84 -8.99
C ALA A 69 -3.71 -2.28 -9.30
N PRO A 70 -2.43 -2.65 -9.11
CA PRO A 70 -2.04 -4.05 -9.19
C PRO A 70 -2.70 -4.84 -8.07
N GLY A 71 -3.21 -6.02 -8.39
CA GLY A 71 -3.88 -6.88 -7.41
C GLY A 71 -3.58 -8.35 -7.60
N GLN A 72 -3.81 -9.09 -6.53
CA GLN A 72 -3.61 -10.55 -6.52
C GLN A 72 -4.54 -11.18 -5.49
N LEU A 73 -5.09 -12.34 -5.80
CA LEU A 73 -5.85 -13.10 -4.81
C LEU A 73 -4.93 -13.59 -3.69
N VAL A 74 -5.40 -13.56 -2.46
CA VAL A 74 -4.62 -14.05 -1.29
C VAL A 74 -4.16 -15.49 -1.48
N GLY A 75 -5.01 -16.37 -2.00
CA GLY A 75 -4.65 -17.75 -2.26
C GLY A 75 -3.49 -17.90 -3.25
N ASP A 76 -3.49 -17.10 -4.31
CA ASP A 76 -2.44 -17.10 -5.33
C ASP A 76 -1.15 -16.46 -4.81
N PHE A 77 -1.27 -15.37 -4.06
CA PHE A 77 -0.13 -14.71 -3.41
C PHE A 77 0.62 -15.64 -2.47
N LEU A 78 -0.12 -16.40 -1.63
CA LEU A 78 0.49 -17.38 -0.73
C LEU A 78 1.09 -18.57 -1.49
N ALA A 79 0.54 -18.91 -2.66
CA ALA A 79 1.08 -19.96 -3.54
C ALA A 79 2.22 -19.47 -4.45
N GLY A 80 2.54 -18.17 -4.46
CA GLY A 80 3.60 -17.59 -5.29
C GLY A 80 3.30 -17.62 -6.78
N LYS A 81 2.06 -17.42 -7.19
CA LYS A 81 1.64 -17.39 -8.60
C LYS A 81 0.76 -16.18 -8.91
N ALA A 82 0.87 -15.64 -10.12
CA ALA A 82 0.02 -14.56 -10.58
C ALA A 82 -1.46 -14.95 -10.56
N SER A 83 -2.34 -13.97 -10.29
CA SER A 83 -3.79 -14.12 -10.46
C SER A 83 -4.23 -13.67 -11.85
N THR A 84 -5.20 -14.36 -12.41
CA THR A 84 -5.74 -14.08 -13.75
C THR A 84 -7.24 -13.82 -13.76
N GLU A 85 -7.95 -14.28 -12.73
CA GLU A 85 -9.41 -14.16 -12.62
C GLU A 85 -9.80 -13.79 -11.19
N PHE A 86 -10.84 -12.97 -11.04
CA PHE A 86 -11.43 -12.69 -9.74
C PHE A 86 -12.27 -13.89 -9.27
N GLY A 87 -12.26 -14.12 -7.96
CA GLY A 87 -13.18 -15.04 -7.30
C GLY A 87 -14.50 -14.35 -6.91
N ALA A 88 -15.05 -14.77 -5.78
CA ALA A 88 -16.31 -14.22 -5.25
C ALA A 88 -16.21 -12.76 -4.77
N VAL A 89 -14.99 -12.30 -4.44
CA VAL A 89 -14.75 -10.93 -3.97
C VAL A 89 -14.47 -10.02 -5.16
N ILE A 90 -15.32 -9.01 -5.32
CA ILE A 90 -15.12 -7.95 -6.32
C ILE A 90 -14.47 -6.75 -5.63
N PRO A 91 -13.27 -6.31 -6.07
CA PRO A 91 -12.58 -5.18 -5.47
C PRO A 91 -13.36 -3.88 -5.63
N SER A 92 -13.18 -2.97 -4.68
CA SER A 92 -13.87 -1.67 -4.66
C SER A 92 -13.04 -0.54 -5.27
N TYR A 93 -11.75 -0.73 -5.48
CA TYR A 93 -10.85 0.29 -6.01
C TYR A 93 -11.28 0.78 -7.40
N LYS A 94 -11.20 2.09 -7.61
CA LYS A 94 -11.47 2.74 -8.90
C LYS A 94 -10.21 3.45 -9.41
N PRO A 95 -9.91 3.33 -10.71
CA PRO A 95 -10.75 2.87 -11.83
C PRO A 95 -10.93 1.35 -11.91
N GLY A 96 -10.08 0.54 -11.28
CA GLY A 96 -10.15 -0.90 -11.28
C GLY A 96 -8.89 -1.55 -10.70
N VAL A 97 -8.88 -2.86 -10.64
CA VAL A 97 -7.74 -3.65 -10.20
C VAL A 97 -7.30 -4.54 -11.35
N HIS A 98 -6.04 -4.40 -11.74
CA HIS A 98 -5.38 -5.26 -12.72
C HIS A 98 -4.74 -6.45 -12.00
N LEU A 99 -5.22 -7.66 -12.28
CA LEU A 99 -4.68 -8.86 -11.66
C LEU A 99 -3.30 -9.20 -12.22
N THR A 100 -2.35 -9.47 -11.33
CA THR A 100 -0.95 -9.73 -11.64
C THR A 100 -0.28 -10.52 -10.51
N ASP A 101 1.05 -10.60 -10.53
CA ASP A 101 1.86 -11.05 -9.40
C ASP A 101 2.38 -9.82 -8.64
N LEU A 102 2.08 -9.72 -7.35
CA LEU A 102 2.54 -8.65 -6.48
C LEU A 102 3.98 -8.86 -5.94
N ALA A 103 4.64 -9.95 -6.29
CA ALA A 103 6.01 -10.23 -5.82
C ALA A 103 7.02 -9.12 -6.15
N GLU A 104 6.78 -8.36 -7.22
CA GLU A 104 7.63 -7.24 -7.63
C GLU A 104 7.16 -5.86 -7.14
N SER A 105 6.02 -5.79 -6.46
CA SER A 105 5.43 -4.51 -6.03
C SER A 105 6.12 -3.86 -4.85
N LEU A 106 6.78 -4.67 -4.02
CA LEU A 106 7.48 -4.27 -2.80
C LEU A 106 8.84 -5.00 -2.73
N PRO A 107 9.76 -4.56 -1.86
CA PRO A 107 10.99 -5.30 -1.60
C PRO A 107 10.72 -6.75 -1.18
N ALA A 108 11.58 -7.68 -1.58
CA ALA A 108 11.39 -9.11 -1.35
C ALA A 108 11.14 -9.45 0.13
N TYR A 109 11.89 -8.83 1.04
CA TYR A 109 11.70 -9.05 2.48
C TYR A 109 10.29 -8.63 2.97
N ALA A 110 9.72 -7.58 2.37
CA ALA A 110 8.37 -7.14 2.72
C ALA A 110 7.31 -8.11 2.18
N ILE A 111 7.50 -8.62 0.96
CA ILE A 111 6.64 -9.66 0.39
C ILE A 111 6.67 -10.94 1.24
N GLU A 112 7.85 -11.38 1.66
CA GLU A 112 8.02 -12.54 2.54
C GLU A 112 7.34 -12.33 3.89
N ALA A 113 7.56 -11.18 4.52
CA ALA A 113 6.92 -10.84 5.79
C ALA A 113 5.38 -10.84 5.69
N ILE A 114 4.81 -10.32 4.59
CA ILE A 114 3.37 -10.34 4.36
C ILE A 114 2.87 -11.79 4.17
N ARG A 115 3.61 -12.63 3.42
CA ARG A 115 3.27 -14.05 3.25
C ARG A 115 3.22 -14.81 4.57
N GLU A 116 4.15 -14.53 5.47
CA GLU A 116 4.16 -15.12 6.82
C GLU A 116 3.05 -14.56 7.72
N ALA A 117 2.76 -13.27 7.60
CA ALA A 117 1.79 -12.59 8.44
C ALA A 117 0.34 -13.02 8.18
N ILE A 118 -0.04 -13.21 6.91
CA ILE A 118 -1.42 -13.56 6.55
C ILE A 118 -1.93 -14.83 7.26
N PRO A 119 -1.21 -15.97 7.25
CA PRO A 119 -1.61 -17.14 8.01
C PRO A 119 -1.56 -16.93 9.54
N ALA A 120 -0.71 -16.04 10.03
CA ALA A 120 -0.66 -15.71 11.45
C ALA A 120 -1.90 -14.90 11.86
N PHE A 121 -2.34 -13.95 11.04
CA PHE A 121 -3.57 -13.20 11.26
C PHE A 121 -4.82 -14.07 11.20
N GLU A 122 -4.85 -15.10 10.33
CA GLU A 122 -5.95 -16.08 10.29
C GLU A 122 -6.21 -16.75 11.64
N LYS A 123 -5.15 -16.99 12.43
CA LYS A 123 -5.29 -17.59 13.77
C LYS A 123 -6.04 -16.68 14.74
N GLN A 124 -5.99 -15.36 14.52
CA GLN A 124 -6.62 -14.36 15.39
C GLN A 124 -7.95 -13.88 14.80
N ILE A 125 -8.02 -13.73 13.50
CA ILE A 125 -9.17 -13.21 12.75
C ILE A 125 -9.55 -14.25 11.71
N LYS A 126 -10.45 -15.14 12.07
CA LYS A 126 -10.88 -16.23 11.19
C LYS A 126 -11.45 -15.69 9.88
N GLY A 127 -10.94 -16.18 8.75
CA GLY A 127 -11.30 -15.75 7.40
C GLY A 127 -10.36 -14.66 6.85
N PHE A 128 -9.34 -14.24 7.61
CA PHE A 128 -8.38 -13.23 7.13
C PHE A 128 -7.59 -13.73 5.91
N SER A 129 -7.28 -15.02 5.84
CA SER A 129 -6.58 -15.65 4.73
C SER A 129 -7.53 -16.25 3.66
N MET A 130 -8.75 -15.73 3.56
CA MET A 130 -9.72 -16.19 2.56
C MET A 130 -9.08 -16.14 1.16
N LYS A 131 -9.13 -17.25 0.42
CA LYS A 131 -8.40 -17.40 -0.85
C LYS A 131 -8.81 -16.38 -1.90
N ASP A 132 -10.09 -16.01 -1.91
CA ASP A 132 -10.67 -15.05 -2.86
C ASP A 132 -10.52 -13.58 -2.44
N ALA A 133 -10.00 -13.31 -1.23
CA ALA A 133 -9.70 -11.94 -0.83
C ALA A 133 -8.67 -11.34 -1.79
N VAL A 134 -8.82 -10.04 -2.08
CA VAL A 134 -7.96 -9.36 -3.06
C VAL A 134 -6.97 -8.44 -2.33
N LEU A 135 -5.69 -8.72 -2.49
CA LEU A 135 -4.63 -7.77 -2.17
C LEU A 135 -4.61 -6.70 -3.26
N THR A 136 -4.59 -5.44 -2.85
CA THR A 136 -4.56 -4.29 -3.78
C THR A 136 -3.37 -3.41 -3.40
N GLY A 137 -2.40 -3.32 -4.26
CA GLY A 137 -1.15 -2.60 -4.03
C GLY A 137 -1.15 -1.21 -4.65
N VAL A 138 -0.41 -0.25 -4.06
CA VAL A 138 0.38 -0.39 -2.84
C VAL A 138 -0.03 0.68 -1.83
N GLU A 139 -0.01 0.38 -0.54
CA GLU A 139 -0.16 1.36 0.55
C GLU A 139 1.23 1.78 1.01
N THR A 140 1.68 2.97 0.60
CA THR A 140 3.03 3.48 0.85
C THR A 140 3.05 4.72 1.73
N ARG A 141 1.88 5.25 2.11
CA ARG A 141 1.76 6.56 2.75
C ARG A 141 1.16 6.52 4.15
N THR A 142 1.44 5.49 4.91
CA THR A 142 1.07 5.40 6.34
C THR A 142 1.73 6.52 7.14
N SER A 143 2.99 6.87 6.80
CA SER A 143 3.71 8.02 7.35
C SER A 143 4.66 8.60 6.31
N SER A 144 5.08 9.87 6.49
CA SER A 144 6.05 10.49 5.60
C SER A 144 7.46 9.96 5.85
N PRO A 145 8.25 9.63 4.80
CA PRO A 145 9.66 9.32 4.93
C PRO A 145 10.51 10.56 5.23
N LEU A 146 9.91 11.76 5.14
CA LEU A 146 10.57 13.03 5.43
C LEU A 146 9.98 13.69 6.67
N ARG A 147 10.86 14.30 7.45
CA ARG A 147 10.50 15.15 8.57
C ARG A 147 11.05 16.55 8.38
N ILE A 148 10.18 17.54 8.30
CA ILE A 148 10.59 18.95 8.37
C ILE A 148 10.69 19.31 9.86
N THR A 149 11.92 19.56 10.33
CA THR A 149 12.18 19.88 11.74
C THR A 149 11.58 21.23 12.11
N ARG A 150 11.05 21.33 13.32
CA ARG A 150 10.42 22.53 13.88
C ARG A 150 10.83 22.77 15.32
N GLY A 151 10.86 24.02 15.73
CA GLY A 151 11.14 24.43 17.09
C GLY A 151 9.93 24.28 18.04
N ALA A 152 10.10 24.68 19.30
CA ALA A 152 9.04 24.64 20.32
C ALA A 152 7.81 25.51 19.95
N ASN A 153 7.99 26.52 19.13
CA ASN A 153 6.93 27.38 18.59
C ASN A 153 6.29 26.81 17.30
N PHE A 154 6.57 25.54 16.96
CA PHE A 154 6.09 24.83 15.77
C PHE A 154 6.55 25.40 14.41
N GLN A 155 7.35 26.46 14.39
CA GLN A 155 7.90 27.01 13.16
C GLN A 155 9.10 26.19 12.70
N SER A 156 9.24 26.02 11.38
CA SER A 156 10.43 25.41 10.76
C SER A 156 11.71 26.09 11.25
N LEU A 157 12.75 25.29 11.52
CA LEU A 157 14.04 25.81 11.94
C LEU A 157 14.74 26.63 10.85
N ASN A 158 14.47 26.32 9.58
CA ASN A 158 15.19 26.88 8.43
C ASN A 158 14.38 27.91 7.63
N VAL A 159 13.07 27.97 7.81
CA VAL A 159 12.19 28.84 7.02
C VAL A 159 11.23 29.59 7.94
N LYS A 160 11.40 30.91 8.01
CA LYS A 160 10.52 31.79 8.76
C LYS A 160 9.10 31.80 8.17
N GLY A 161 8.09 31.67 9.03
CA GLY A 161 6.68 31.67 8.63
C GLY A 161 6.16 30.31 8.12
N LEU A 162 7.00 29.27 8.02
CA LEU A 162 6.60 27.92 7.68
C LEU A 162 6.31 27.11 8.96
N TYR A 163 5.10 26.55 9.05
CA TYR A 163 4.65 25.73 10.18
C TYR A 163 4.30 24.32 9.69
N PRO A 164 5.27 23.39 9.67
CA PRO A 164 5.02 22.01 9.24
C PRO A 164 4.00 21.33 10.14
N ALA A 165 3.02 20.63 9.54
CA ALA A 165 2.02 19.82 10.20
C ALA A 165 2.06 18.39 9.68
N GLY A 166 1.86 17.40 10.58
CA GLY A 166 1.94 15.99 10.24
C GLY A 166 2.84 15.19 11.17
#